data_347a245628e960be4404be749a0c6ebb
#
_entry.id   347a245628e960be4404be749a0c6ebb
#
_cell.length_a   1.000
_cell.length_b   1.000
_cell.length_c   1.000
_cell.angle_alpha   90.00
_cell.angle_beta   90.00
_cell.angle_gamma   90.00
#
_symmetry.space_group_name_H-M   'P 1'
#
loop_
_entity.id
_entity.type
_entity.pdbx_description
1 polymer ?
#
loop_
_entity_poly.entity_id
_entity_poly.type
_entity_poly.pdbx_seq_one_letter_code
_entity_poly.pdbx_strand_id
1 'polypeptide(L)'
;ETAGRLHPNHSQRICRALEVYRGTGTPLSEWQQGNPTPESEDYECIALCPEDRAALHARIASRLDAMFAEGLVAEVTRLFEQEGLHTDLPAIRAVGYRQVWSYLEGEIDLATCREKVLAATRQLAKRQLTWLRGWPDLTWIWTNETGQLVQRSDSAADAPDSSDHGLPAPSDGIWFGRLQWLMRNF
;
A
#
# COMPACT_ATOMS: atom_id res chain seq x y z
N GLU A 1 -21.48 -10.87 16.87
CA GLU A 1 -21.31 -9.48 16.40
C GLU A 1 -20.32 -9.42 15.23
N THR A 2 -19.12 -9.99 15.32
CA THR A 2 -18.13 -10.04 14.25
C THR A 2 -18.68 -10.58 12.94
N ALA A 3 -19.43 -11.67 12.96
CA ALA A 3 -20.01 -12.30 11.75
C ALA A 3 -21.03 -11.39 11.05
N GLY A 4 -21.79 -10.57 11.80
CA GLY A 4 -22.76 -9.62 11.21
C GLY A 4 -22.12 -8.41 10.52
N ARG A 5 -20.84 -8.13 10.79
CA ARG A 5 -20.08 -7.01 10.17
C ARG A 5 -19.28 -7.45 8.94
N LEU A 6 -19.10 -8.76 8.74
CA LEU A 6 -18.28 -9.29 7.66
C LEU A 6 -19.15 -9.76 6.49
N HIS A 7 -18.83 -9.28 5.28
CA HIS A 7 -19.49 -9.77 4.09
C HIS A 7 -19.11 -11.24 3.84
N PRO A 8 -20.05 -12.15 3.46
CA PRO A 8 -19.77 -13.59 3.28
C PRO A 8 -18.63 -13.90 2.30
N ASN A 9 -18.41 -13.05 1.31
CA ASN A 9 -17.36 -13.23 0.31
C ASN A 9 -15.97 -12.72 0.77
N HIS A 10 -15.85 -12.17 1.99
CA HIS A 10 -14.57 -11.73 2.53
C HIS A 10 -13.85 -12.86 3.27
N SER A 11 -13.49 -13.94 2.55
CA SER A 11 -12.87 -15.14 3.12
C SER A 11 -11.65 -14.82 4.01
N GLN A 12 -10.77 -13.94 3.57
CA GLN A 12 -9.56 -13.55 4.32
C GLN A 12 -9.91 -12.88 5.67
N ARG A 13 -10.90 -11.98 5.70
CA ARG A 13 -11.35 -11.32 6.93
C ARG A 13 -12.06 -12.30 7.86
N ILE A 14 -12.84 -13.21 7.30
CA ILE A 14 -13.52 -14.28 8.06
C ILE A 14 -12.48 -15.21 8.68
N CYS A 15 -11.49 -15.68 7.92
CA CYS A 15 -10.39 -16.50 8.42
C CYS A 15 -9.65 -15.79 9.56
N ARG A 16 -9.30 -14.50 9.38
CA ARG A 16 -8.64 -13.73 10.43
C ARG A 16 -9.46 -13.61 11.71
N ALA A 17 -10.76 -13.36 11.60
CA ALA A 17 -11.64 -13.29 12.75
C ALA A 17 -11.72 -14.65 13.50
N LEU A 18 -11.73 -15.76 12.75
CA LEU A 18 -11.72 -17.12 13.32
C LEU A 18 -10.37 -17.46 13.96
N GLU A 19 -9.25 -17.07 13.35
CA GLU A 19 -7.91 -17.24 13.92
C GLU A 19 -7.79 -16.54 15.28
N VAL A 20 -8.22 -15.27 15.36
CA VAL A 20 -8.21 -14.51 16.61
C VAL A 20 -9.07 -15.22 17.66
N TYR A 21 -10.30 -15.59 17.30
CA TYR A 21 -11.20 -16.28 18.25
C TYR A 21 -10.64 -17.62 18.72
N ARG A 22 -10.08 -18.45 17.83
CA ARG A 22 -9.48 -19.73 18.17
C ARG A 22 -8.24 -19.60 19.04
N GLY A 23 -7.44 -18.56 18.81
CA GLY A 23 -6.20 -18.31 19.57
C GLY A 23 -6.41 -17.67 20.93
N THR A 24 -7.46 -16.85 21.09
CA THR A 24 -7.66 -16.03 22.28
C THR A 24 -8.94 -16.34 23.07
N GLY A 25 -9.89 -17.07 22.46
CA GLY A 25 -11.23 -17.27 23.02
C GLY A 25 -12.14 -16.04 22.94
N THR A 26 -11.63 -14.89 22.50
CA THR A 26 -12.35 -13.61 22.46
C THR A 26 -12.61 -13.19 21.01
N PRO A 27 -13.87 -12.81 20.66
CA PRO A 27 -14.19 -12.34 19.31
C PRO A 27 -13.41 -11.10 18.92
N LEU A 28 -13.05 -11.00 17.64
CA LEU A 28 -12.32 -9.84 17.09
C LEU A 28 -13.05 -8.51 17.35
N SER A 29 -14.40 -8.50 17.32
CA SER A 29 -15.20 -7.33 17.65
C SER A 29 -15.01 -6.80 19.07
N GLU A 30 -14.73 -7.66 20.03
CA GLU A 30 -14.46 -7.27 21.43
C GLU A 30 -13.06 -6.65 21.54
N TRP A 31 -12.06 -7.24 20.87
CA TRP A 31 -10.73 -6.65 20.80
C TRP A 31 -10.72 -5.24 20.17
N GLN A 32 -11.56 -5.01 19.18
CA GLN A 32 -11.70 -3.70 18.53
C GLN A 32 -12.42 -2.66 19.39
N GLN A 33 -13.34 -3.11 20.27
CA GLN A 33 -14.06 -2.20 21.19
C GLN A 33 -13.22 -1.86 22.44
N GLY A 34 -12.35 -2.78 22.85
CA GLY A 34 -11.54 -2.64 24.06
C GLY A 34 -10.20 -1.93 23.87
N ASN A 35 -9.83 -1.59 22.65
CA ASN A 35 -8.65 -0.77 22.43
C ASN A 35 -9.09 0.71 22.54
N PRO A 36 -8.86 1.37 23.68
CA PRO A 36 -8.87 2.83 23.69
C PRO A 36 -7.87 3.24 22.60
N THR A 37 -8.27 4.13 21.70
CA THR A 37 -7.30 4.89 20.91
C THR A 37 -6.22 5.30 21.90
N PRO A 38 -4.94 4.93 21.74
CA PRO A 38 -3.92 5.40 22.66
C PRO A 38 -4.16 6.89 22.83
N GLU A 39 -4.32 7.34 24.08
CA GLU A 39 -4.32 8.78 24.35
C GLU A 39 -3.21 9.34 23.51
N SER A 40 -3.53 10.27 22.65
CA SER A 40 -2.65 10.76 21.60
C SER A 40 -1.31 11.08 22.26
N GLU A 41 -0.36 10.15 22.18
CA GLU A 41 1.03 10.58 22.30
C GLU A 41 1.14 11.68 21.25
N ASP A 42 1.68 12.83 21.61
CA ASP A 42 1.75 14.02 20.74
C ASP A 42 2.62 13.75 19.51
N TYR A 43 2.13 12.89 18.61
CA TYR A 43 2.75 12.62 17.31
C TYR A 43 2.18 13.59 16.28
N GLU A 44 3.04 14.37 15.70
CA GLU A 44 2.72 15.11 14.49
C GLU A 44 2.75 14.15 13.30
N CYS A 45 1.58 13.89 12.69
CA CYS A 45 1.47 13.08 11.51
C CYS A 45 1.71 13.92 10.26
N ILE A 46 2.71 13.55 9.46
CA ILE A 46 3.10 14.29 8.26
C ILE A 46 2.98 13.39 7.03
N ALA A 47 2.33 13.89 5.98
CA ALA A 47 2.32 13.27 4.66
C ALA A 47 3.14 14.09 3.66
N LEU A 48 4.20 13.50 3.12
CA LEU A 48 5.00 14.09 2.05
C LEU A 48 4.45 13.64 0.69
N CYS A 49 4.04 14.56 -0.15
CA CYS A 49 3.43 14.27 -1.45
C CYS A 49 3.92 15.23 -2.54
N PRO A 50 4.20 14.75 -3.77
CA PRO A 50 4.36 15.63 -4.91
C PRO A 50 3.08 16.43 -5.17
N GLU A 51 3.22 17.73 -5.45
CA GLU A 51 2.11 18.63 -5.75
C GLU A 51 1.39 18.21 -7.03
N ASP A 52 2.16 17.79 -8.03
CA ASP A 52 1.65 17.35 -9.32
C ASP A 52 1.62 15.83 -9.43
N ARG A 53 0.46 15.30 -9.82
CA ARG A 53 0.26 13.87 -10.08
C ARG A 53 1.09 13.36 -11.26
N ALA A 54 1.31 14.17 -12.28
CA ALA A 54 2.15 13.79 -13.42
C ALA A 54 3.61 13.65 -12.99
N ALA A 55 4.10 14.52 -12.11
CA ALA A 55 5.43 14.40 -11.50
C ALA A 55 5.59 13.11 -10.70
N LEU A 56 4.57 12.74 -9.89
CA LEU A 56 4.55 11.45 -9.17
C LEU A 56 4.64 10.28 -10.16
N HIS A 57 3.86 10.28 -11.23
CA HIS A 57 3.87 9.23 -12.23
C HIS A 57 5.19 9.13 -13.00
N ALA A 58 5.84 10.26 -13.29
CA ALA A 58 7.16 10.31 -13.92
C ALA A 58 8.24 9.71 -12.99
N ARG A 59 8.21 10.06 -11.70
CA ARG A 59 9.14 9.51 -10.70
C ARG A 59 8.95 8.01 -10.53
N ILE A 60 7.71 7.52 -10.50
CA ILE A 60 7.42 6.07 -10.45
C ILE A 60 8.01 5.37 -11.68
N ALA A 61 7.85 5.93 -12.88
CA ALA A 61 8.40 5.35 -14.11
C ALA A 61 9.93 5.32 -14.09
N SER A 62 10.57 6.44 -13.76
CA SER A 62 12.03 6.53 -13.66
C SER A 62 12.62 5.57 -12.63
N ARG A 63 11.98 5.46 -11.45
CA ARG A 63 12.40 4.50 -10.43
C ARG A 63 12.27 3.06 -10.91
N LEU A 64 11.18 2.73 -11.59
CA LEU A 64 10.98 1.40 -12.14
C LEU A 64 12.07 1.05 -13.16
N ASP A 65 12.44 1.98 -14.04
CA ASP A 65 13.52 1.79 -15.00
C ASP A 65 14.85 1.52 -14.30
N ALA A 66 15.16 2.28 -13.25
CA ALA A 66 16.35 2.05 -12.42
C ALA A 66 16.32 0.65 -11.76
N MET A 67 15.21 0.25 -11.15
CA MET A 67 15.07 -1.08 -10.53
C MET A 67 15.32 -2.22 -11.53
N PHE A 68 14.79 -2.13 -12.75
CA PHE A 68 15.05 -3.12 -13.77
C PHE A 68 16.52 -3.12 -14.22
N ALA A 69 17.15 -1.96 -14.35
CA ALA A 69 18.55 -1.83 -14.71
C ALA A 69 19.48 -2.35 -13.60
N GLU A 70 19.13 -2.16 -12.34
CA GLU A 70 19.88 -2.60 -11.15
C GLU A 70 19.69 -4.09 -10.82
N GLY A 71 18.80 -4.80 -11.51
CA GLY A 71 18.72 -6.25 -11.43
C GLY A 71 17.50 -6.80 -10.68
N LEU A 72 16.37 -6.10 -10.67
CA LEU A 72 15.11 -6.59 -10.09
C LEU A 72 14.75 -8.00 -10.60
N VAL A 73 14.91 -8.26 -11.90
CA VAL A 73 14.64 -9.59 -12.47
C VAL A 73 15.57 -10.64 -11.87
N ALA A 74 16.88 -10.38 -11.79
CA ALA A 74 17.84 -11.30 -11.22
C ALA A 74 17.60 -11.56 -9.72
N GLU A 75 17.14 -10.55 -8.98
CA GLU A 75 16.75 -10.70 -7.58
C GLU A 75 15.57 -11.66 -7.44
N VAL A 76 14.50 -11.46 -8.23
CA VAL A 76 13.31 -12.33 -8.18
C VAL A 76 13.62 -13.72 -8.70
N THR A 77 14.50 -13.87 -9.71
CA THR A 77 14.94 -15.18 -10.20
C THR A 77 15.57 -16.01 -9.09
N ARG A 78 16.44 -15.41 -8.27
CA ARG A 78 17.04 -16.10 -7.12
C ARG A 78 16.01 -16.58 -6.10
N LEU A 79 14.91 -15.86 -5.94
CA LEU A 79 13.80 -16.28 -5.07
C LEU A 79 12.95 -17.36 -5.74
N PHE A 80 12.74 -17.24 -7.05
CA PHE A 80 11.97 -18.20 -7.85
C PHE A 80 12.58 -19.60 -7.84
N GLU A 81 13.91 -19.69 -7.79
CA GLU A 81 14.65 -20.94 -7.73
C GLU A 81 14.69 -21.60 -6.34
N GLN A 82 14.21 -20.90 -5.29
CA GLN A 82 14.18 -21.44 -3.94
C GLN A 82 12.95 -22.33 -3.71
N GLU A 83 13.19 -23.53 -3.19
CA GLU A 83 12.12 -24.44 -2.79
C GLU A 83 11.21 -23.82 -1.71
N GLY A 84 9.91 -24.03 -1.85
CA GLY A 84 8.90 -23.56 -0.90
C GLY A 84 8.43 -22.11 -1.10
N LEU A 85 9.03 -21.35 -2.02
CA LEU A 85 8.49 -20.03 -2.40
C LEU A 85 7.49 -20.18 -3.56
N HIS A 86 6.33 -19.55 -3.42
CA HIS A 86 5.25 -19.61 -4.40
C HIS A 86 4.39 -18.34 -4.35
N THR A 87 3.55 -18.14 -5.35
CA THR A 87 2.74 -16.93 -5.56
C THR A 87 1.73 -16.63 -4.46
N ASP A 88 1.34 -17.60 -3.63
CA ASP A 88 0.41 -17.39 -2.52
C ASP A 88 1.07 -16.75 -1.30
N LEU A 89 2.40 -16.74 -1.22
CA LEU A 89 3.11 -16.11 -0.12
C LEU A 89 2.96 -14.59 -0.17
N PRO A 90 2.67 -13.93 0.99
CA PRO A 90 2.45 -12.49 1.04
C PRO A 90 3.61 -11.66 0.45
N ALA A 91 4.86 -12.07 0.65
CA ALA A 91 6.05 -11.39 0.14
C ALA A 91 6.11 -11.43 -1.40
N ILE A 92 5.80 -12.58 -2.00
CA ILE A 92 5.80 -12.76 -3.47
C ILE A 92 4.65 -11.97 -4.11
N ARG A 93 3.56 -11.74 -3.38
CA ARG A 93 2.42 -10.93 -3.85
C ARG A 93 2.69 -9.43 -3.87
N ALA A 94 3.85 -8.96 -3.40
CA ALA A 94 4.23 -7.55 -3.47
C ALA A 94 4.27 -7.06 -4.93
N VAL A 95 3.95 -5.76 -5.11
CA VAL A 95 4.04 -5.12 -6.43
C VAL A 95 5.50 -5.14 -6.89
N GLY A 96 5.71 -5.50 -8.13
CA GLY A 96 7.03 -5.79 -8.70
C GLY A 96 7.31 -7.29 -8.70
N TYR A 97 7.41 -7.90 -7.54
CA TYR A 97 7.73 -9.33 -7.41
C TYR A 97 6.70 -10.23 -8.10
N ARG A 98 5.41 -10.01 -7.84
CA ARG A 98 4.35 -10.81 -8.48
C ARG A 98 4.40 -10.76 -10.01
N GLN A 99 4.66 -9.60 -10.59
CA GLN A 99 4.69 -9.44 -12.05
C GLN A 99 5.96 -10.08 -12.65
N VAL A 100 7.11 -9.93 -11.98
CA VAL A 100 8.34 -10.59 -12.43
C VAL A 100 8.22 -12.11 -12.26
N TRP A 101 7.52 -12.58 -11.24
CA TRP A 101 7.23 -13.99 -11.06
C TRP A 101 6.43 -14.57 -12.23
N SER A 102 5.32 -13.92 -12.64
CA SER A 102 4.56 -14.30 -13.84
C SER A 102 5.39 -14.26 -15.14
N TYR A 103 6.37 -13.36 -15.23
CA TYR A 103 7.33 -13.36 -16.33
C TYR A 103 8.25 -14.60 -16.29
N LEU A 104 8.74 -14.99 -15.12
CA LEU A 104 9.61 -16.18 -14.96
C LEU A 104 8.84 -17.49 -15.18
N GLU A 105 7.54 -17.53 -14.87
CA GLU A 105 6.63 -18.63 -15.22
C GLU A 105 6.31 -18.71 -16.73
N GLY A 106 6.71 -17.71 -17.51
CA GLY A 106 6.45 -17.65 -18.95
C GLY A 106 5.02 -17.24 -19.31
N GLU A 107 4.24 -16.74 -18.35
CA GLU A 107 2.86 -16.29 -18.60
C GLU A 107 2.80 -14.98 -19.40
N ILE A 108 3.80 -14.12 -19.24
CA ILE A 108 3.92 -12.81 -19.89
C ILE A 108 5.35 -12.56 -20.35
N ASP A 109 5.53 -11.71 -21.34
CA ASP A 109 6.85 -11.24 -21.75
C ASP A 109 7.36 -10.10 -20.85
N LEU A 110 8.64 -9.76 -20.99
CA LEU A 110 9.28 -8.72 -20.17
C LEU A 110 8.68 -7.33 -20.38
N ALA A 111 8.24 -7.00 -21.59
CA ALA A 111 7.63 -5.72 -21.90
C ALA A 111 6.29 -5.57 -21.16
N THR A 112 5.43 -6.58 -21.28
CA THR A 112 4.17 -6.69 -20.54
C THR A 112 4.38 -6.69 -19.03
N CYS A 113 5.42 -7.35 -18.53
CA CYS A 113 5.78 -7.34 -17.12
C CYS A 113 6.05 -5.90 -16.64
N ARG A 114 6.88 -5.13 -17.35
CA ARG A 114 7.20 -3.73 -17.02
C ARG A 114 5.94 -2.86 -16.99
N GLU A 115 5.08 -2.98 -17.99
CA GLU A 115 3.81 -2.25 -18.04
C GLU A 115 2.89 -2.57 -16.86
N LYS A 116 2.77 -3.85 -16.52
CA LYS A 116 1.95 -4.31 -15.38
C LYS A 116 2.52 -3.82 -14.04
N VAL A 117 3.84 -3.81 -13.85
CA VAL A 117 4.47 -3.26 -12.63
C VAL A 117 4.19 -1.76 -12.53
N LEU A 118 4.36 -1.02 -13.64
CA LEU A 118 4.10 0.41 -13.67
C LEU A 118 2.65 0.74 -13.32
N ALA A 119 1.70 0.05 -13.95
CA ALA A 119 0.27 0.22 -13.67
C ALA A 119 -0.07 -0.10 -12.20
N ALA A 120 0.42 -1.23 -11.69
CA ALA A 120 0.17 -1.66 -10.31
C ALA A 120 0.77 -0.68 -9.28
N THR A 121 1.96 -0.12 -9.56
CA THR A 121 2.60 0.88 -8.69
C THR A 121 1.81 2.19 -8.67
N ARG A 122 1.34 2.68 -9.83
CA ARG A 122 0.46 3.87 -9.90
C ARG A 122 -0.85 3.66 -9.14
N GLN A 123 -1.45 2.47 -9.24
CA GLN A 123 -2.65 2.13 -8.47
C GLN A 123 -2.37 2.04 -6.96
N LEU A 124 -1.19 1.54 -6.57
CA LEU A 124 -0.77 1.54 -5.16
C LEU A 124 -0.65 2.96 -4.63
N ALA A 125 0.01 3.85 -5.37
CA ALA A 125 0.13 5.27 -5.00
C ALA A 125 -1.24 5.96 -4.87
N LYS A 126 -2.18 5.69 -5.81
CA LYS A 126 -3.57 6.19 -5.71
C LYS A 126 -4.24 5.73 -4.40
N ARG A 127 -4.11 4.45 -4.04
CA ARG A 127 -4.69 3.92 -2.80
C ARG A 127 -4.07 4.55 -1.55
N GLN A 128 -2.74 4.77 -1.55
CA GLN A 128 -2.06 5.45 -0.44
C GLN A 128 -2.59 6.86 -0.24
N LEU A 129 -2.72 7.65 -1.30
CA LEU A 129 -3.27 9.00 -1.25
C LEU A 129 -4.73 9.01 -0.76
N THR A 130 -5.55 8.08 -1.24
CA THR A 130 -6.94 7.95 -0.78
C THR A 130 -7.01 7.64 0.71
N TRP A 131 -6.13 6.77 1.20
CA TRP A 131 -6.08 6.42 2.62
C TRP A 131 -5.58 7.59 3.47
N LEU A 132 -4.52 8.28 3.05
CA LEU A 132 -3.97 9.44 3.76
C LEU A 132 -4.98 10.58 3.89
N ARG A 133 -5.85 10.80 2.90
CA ARG A 133 -6.92 11.81 2.99
C ARG A 133 -7.96 11.52 4.07
N GLY A 134 -8.14 10.26 4.43
CA GLY A 134 -9.02 9.85 5.52
C GLY A 134 -8.35 9.89 6.90
N TRP A 135 -7.07 10.26 6.98
CA TRP A 135 -6.34 10.32 8.23
C TRP A 135 -6.64 11.62 8.97
N PRO A 136 -7.09 11.57 10.24
CA PRO A 136 -7.35 12.79 11.02
C PRO A 136 -6.03 13.51 11.33
N ASP A 137 -6.08 14.82 11.38
CA ASP A 137 -4.98 15.70 11.83
C ASP A 137 -3.65 15.50 11.08
N LEU A 138 -3.73 15.24 9.77
CA LEU A 138 -2.57 15.00 8.92
C LEU A 138 -2.06 16.31 8.31
N THR A 139 -0.80 16.66 8.61
CA THR A 139 -0.11 17.79 7.99
C THR A 139 0.47 17.40 6.63
N TRP A 140 0.02 18.04 5.55
CA TRP A 140 0.52 17.78 4.21
C TRP A 140 1.72 18.64 3.89
N ILE A 141 2.82 18.01 3.47
CA ILE A 141 4.01 18.67 2.95
C ILE A 141 4.10 18.37 1.45
N TRP A 142 4.09 19.41 0.65
CA TRP A 142 4.11 19.28 -0.80
C TRP A 142 5.52 19.44 -1.36
N THR A 143 5.85 18.70 -2.41
CA THR A 143 7.11 18.83 -3.15
C THR A 143 6.85 19.15 -4.61
N ASN A 144 7.74 19.95 -5.20
CA ASN A 144 7.76 20.17 -6.65
C ASN A 144 8.33 18.95 -7.41
N GLU A 145 8.45 19.06 -8.71
CA GLU A 145 8.98 18.01 -9.58
C GLU A 145 10.41 17.60 -9.22
N THR A 146 11.22 18.51 -8.69
CA THR A 146 12.61 18.26 -8.26
C THR A 146 12.72 17.72 -6.83
N GLY A 147 11.59 17.57 -6.12
CA GLY A 147 11.56 17.08 -4.75
C GLY A 147 11.82 18.14 -3.67
N GLN A 148 11.89 19.43 -4.05
CA GLN A 148 12.03 20.53 -3.10
C GLN A 148 10.67 20.84 -2.46
N LEU A 149 10.69 21.27 -1.20
CA LEU A 149 9.48 21.64 -0.46
C LEU A 149 8.81 22.86 -1.10
N VAL A 150 7.49 22.76 -1.25
CA VAL A 150 6.64 23.86 -1.74
C VAL A 150 5.77 24.32 -0.57
N GLN A 151 5.81 25.62 -0.27
CA GLN A 151 4.87 26.21 0.69
C GLN A 151 3.50 26.38 -0.01
N ARG A 152 2.53 25.57 0.41
CA ARG A 152 1.11 25.81 0.13
C ARG A 152 0.46 26.33 1.40
N SER A 153 -0.36 27.38 1.25
CA SER A 153 -1.23 27.82 2.35
C SER A 153 -2.28 26.71 2.57
N ASP A 154 -2.22 26.06 3.72
CA ASP A 154 -3.14 25.01 4.12
C ASP A 154 -4.59 25.49 4.15
N SER A 155 -5.34 25.24 3.07
CA SER A 155 -6.76 25.11 3.17
C SER A 155 -7.07 23.61 3.02
N ALA A 156 -7.79 23.03 3.98
CA ALA A 156 -8.22 21.62 3.99
C ALA A 156 -9.06 21.22 2.74
N ALA A 157 -9.28 22.15 1.81
CA ALA A 157 -10.01 21.98 0.56
C ALA A 157 -9.13 21.54 -0.62
N ASP A 158 -7.78 21.58 -0.49
CA ASP A 158 -6.86 21.34 -1.60
C ASP A 158 -6.26 19.92 -1.64
N ALA A 159 -6.93 18.92 -1.07
CA ALA A 159 -6.59 17.53 -1.37
C ALA A 159 -6.73 17.30 -2.89
N PRO A 160 -5.76 16.67 -3.58
CA PRO A 160 -5.79 16.47 -5.01
C PRO A 160 -7.10 15.81 -5.46
N ASP A 161 -7.75 16.39 -6.47
CA ASP A 161 -9.07 16.09 -7.00
C ASP A 161 -9.41 14.58 -7.04
N SER A 162 -10.53 14.22 -6.40
CA SER A 162 -11.07 12.88 -6.33
C SER A 162 -12.25 12.71 -7.26
N SER A 163 -12.08 12.91 -8.56
CA SER A 163 -13.11 12.52 -9.53
C SER A 163 -13.02 11.03 -9.88
N ASP A 164 -13.15 10.17 -8.87
CA ASP A 164 -13.48 8.76 -9.11
C ASP A 164 -14.12 8.13 -7.85
N HIS A 165 -15.38 7.81 -7.96
CA HIS A 165 -16.22 7.33 -6.88
C HIS A 165 -15.95 5.86 -6.53
N GLY A 166 -15.90 5.57 -5.24
CA GLY A 166 -16.34 4.29 -4.68
C GLY A 166 -15.28 3.34 -4.15
N LEU A 167 -14.64 3.68 -3.01
CA LEU A 167 -14.17 2.66 -2.08
C LEU A 167 -14.40 3.16 -0.64
N PRO A 168 -14.96 2.34 0.26
CA PRO A 168 -15.16 2.72 1.65
C PRO A 168 -13.82 2.88 2.38
N ALA A 169 -13.78 3.81 3.34
CA ALA A 169 -12.63 4.02 4.22
C ALA A 169 -12.22 2.70 4.90
N PRO A 170 -10.93 2.37 4.96
CA PRO A 170 -10.46 1.18 5.64
C PRO A 170 -10.51 1.37 7.15
N SER A 171 -11.32 0.55 7.82
CA SER A 171 -11.53 0.55 9.28
C SER A 171 -10.59 -0.40 10.02
N ASP A 172 -9.38 -0.70 9.56
CA ASP A 172 -8.56 -1.73 10.19
C ASP A 172 -7.08 -1.36 10.31
N GLY A 173 -6.62 -1.31 11.58
CA GLY A 173 -5.26 -0.98 12.03
C GLY A 173 -4.10 -1.92 11.62
N ILE A 174 -4.22 -2.71 10.55
CA ILE A 174 -3.24 -3.75 10.15
C ILE A 174 -2.10 -3.20 9.27
N TRP A 175 -2.11 -1.90 8.89
CA TRP A 175 -1.20 -1.35 7.88
C TRP A 175 0.06 -0.65 8.41
N PHE A 176 0.23 -0.50 9.72
CA PHE A 176 1.34 0.25 10.32
C PHE A 176 2.74 -0.27 9.94
N GLY A 177 2.93 -1.57 9.88
CA GLY A 177 4.24 -2.17 9.53
C GLY A 177 4.68 -1.99 8.07
N ARG A 178 3.73 -1.81 7.13
CA ARG A 178 4.01 -1.64 5.70
C ARG A 178 4.37 -0.20 5.30
N LEU A 179 3.87 0.79 6.02
CA LEU A 179 4.18 2.21 5.74
C LEU A 179 5.62 2.56 6.11
N GLN A 180 6.14 2.05 7.23
CA GLN A 180 7.53 2.28 7.62
C GLN A 180 8.54 1.70 6.64
N TRP A 181 8.22 0.58 6.01
CA TRP A 181 9.10 -0.02 4.98
C TRP A 181 9.06 0.78 3.68
N LEU A 182 7.90 1.29 3.28
CA LEU A 182 7.74 2.12 2.07
C LEU A 182 8.40 3.50 2.23
N MET A 183 8.34 4.12 3.41
CA MET A 183 8.95 5.44 3.65
C MET A 183 10.48 5.41 3.73
N ARG A 184 11.10 4.25 4.00
CA ARG A 184 12.57 4.10 3.99
C ARG A 184 13.17 3.97 2.58
N ASN A 185 12.34 3.73 1.56
CA ASN A 185 12.79 3.43 0.20
C ASN A 185 12.23 4.40 -0.87
N PHE A 186 11.74 5.57 -0.43
CA PHE A 186 11.39 6.68 -1.32
C PHE A 186 12.42 7.80 -1.27
#